data_0a79a94acdf8ec3ad572601389a54c28
#
_entry.id   0a79a94acdf8ec3ad572601389a54c28
#
_cell.length_a   1.000
_cell.length_b   1.000
_cell.length_c   1.000
_cell.angle_alpha   90.00
_cell.angle_beta   90.00
_cell.angle_gamma   90.00
#
_symmetry.space_group_name_H-M   'P 1'
#
loop_
_entity.id
_entity.type
_entity.pdbx_description
1 polymer ?
#
loop_
_entity_poly.entity_id
_entity_poly.type
_entity_poly.pdbx_seq_one_letter_code
_entity_poly.pdbx_strand_id
1 'polypeptide(L)'
;VATEKDHRPIWALAAPADRKPRYTREQIADAALRIADTDGFDAVTMKRIAAELGASTMTLYYYVRNKSDIVALMQDAILADVLVREECLLGGWRDALTAIARQTRDVLMAHPWSLTSLNDAQFGPNGMRHFEQSLAAVAGTGLGVPSRFELIAAIDDYVSGNALHAVESLTRARAADADPAMVAAAVAFGVAQLQTGDFPQLSAIYAESAQAGPPMTEAALTEQFERGLAALLDGLAARMKIS
;
A
#
# COMPACT_ATOMS: atom_id res chain seq x y z
N VAL A 1 -6.78 4.09 -40.32
CA VAL A 1 -7.84 3.75 -39.35
C VAL A 1 -7.15 3.57 -38.05
N ALA A 2 -7.28 4.53 -37.11
CA ALA A 2 -6.76 4.40 -35.76
C ALA A 2 -7.52 3.25 -35.10
N THR A 3 -6.83 2.17 -34.73
CA THR A 3 -7.39 1.10 -33.91
C THR A 3 -7.85 1.71 -32.60
N GLU A 4 -9.15 1.68 -32.36
CA GLU A 4 -9.76 2.11 -31.11
C GLU A 4 -9.06 1.38 -29.95
N LYS A 5 -8.45 2.14 -29.03
CA LYS A 5 -7.79 1.54 -27.88
C LYS A 5 -8.83 0.80 -27.04
N ASP A 6 -8.67 -0.50 -26.87
CA ASP A 6 -9.51 -1.29 -25.99
C ASP A 6 -9.24 -0.88 -24.51
N HIS A 7 -10.21 -0.16 -23.92
CA HIS A 7 -10.16 0.36 -22.55
C HIS A 7 -10.69 -0.62 -21.50
N ARG A 8 -11.11 -1.82 -21.91
CA ARG A 8 -11.60 -2.82 -20.95
C ARG A 8 -10.50 -3.22 -19.98
N PRO A 9 -10.83 -3.43 -18.70
CA PRO A 9 -9.87 -3.97 -17.72
C PRO A 9 -9.37 -5.34 -18.18
N ILE A 10 -8.13 -5.69 -17.79
CA ILE A 10 -7.46 -6.93 -18.19
C ILE A 10 -8.29 -8.19 -17.85
N TRP A 11 -9.07 -8.14 -16.77
CA TRP A 11 -9.95 -9.24 -16.34
C TRP A 11 -11.19 -9.43 -17.23
N ALA A 12 -11.61 -8.40 -17.94
CA ALA A 12 -12.71 -8.49 -18.91
C ALA A 12 -12.27 -9.04 -20.27
N LEU A 13 -10.98 -9.26 -20.48
CA LEU A 13 -10.43 -9.85 -21.66
C LEU A 13 -10.37 -11.37 -21.54
N ALA A 14 -10.80 -12.08 -22.58
CA ALA A 14 -10.67 -13.53 -22.62
C ALA A 14 -9.21 -13.94 -22.38
N ALA A 15 -9.02 -15.00 -21.60
CA ALA A 15 -7.70 -15.64 -21.52
C ALA A 15 -7.34 -16.17 -22.91
N PRO A 16 -6.01 -16.30 -23.21
CA PRO A 16 -5.57 -16.88 -24.47
C PRO A 16 -6.23 -18.23 -24.74
N ALA A 17 -6.73 -18.41 -25.99
CA ALA A 17 -7.57 -19.54 -26.38
C ALA A 17 -6.84 -20.88 -26.57
N ASP A 18 -5.56 -20.97 -26.25
CA ASP A 18 -4.79 -22.20 -26.39
C ASP A 18 -5.26 -23.29 -25.44
N ARG A 19 -5.34 -24.53 -25.92
CA ARG A 19 -5.73 -25.71 -25.12
C ARG A 19 -4.82 -25.94 -23.89
N LYS A 20 -3.56 -25.46 -23.92
CA LYS A 20 -2.62 -25.42 -22.78
C LYS A 20 -1.76 -24.16 -22.94
N PRO A 21 -2.18 -23.02 -22.37
CA PRO A 21 -1.35 -21.83 -22.38
C PRO A 21 -0.05 -22.14 -21.63
N ARG A 22 1.09 -21.71 -22.20
CA ARG A 22 2.42 -21.95 -21.62
C ARG A 22 2.62 -21.18 -20.31
N TYR A 23 1.93 -20.04 -20.17
CA TYR A 23 1.95 -19.17 -19.00
C TYR A 23 0.52 -18.76 -18.61
N THR A 24 0.36 -18.22 -17.43
CA THR A 24 -0.88 -17.58 -16.97
C THR A 24 -0.62 -16.12 -16.63
N ARG A 25 -1.69 -15.31 -16.49
CA ARG A 25 -1.56 -13.92 -16.04
C ARG A 25 -1.04 -13.84 -14.61
N GLU A 26 -1.40 -14.79 -13.77
CA GLU A 26 -0.91 -14.93 -12.40
C GLU A 26 0.60 -15.16 -12.38
N GLN A 27 1.14 -16.06 -13.20
CA GLN A 27 2.58 -16.29 -13.31
C GLN A 27 3.34 -15.06 -13.80
N ILE A 28 2.72 -14.26 -14.69
CA ILE A 28 3.31 -13.00 -15.15
C ILE A 28 3.30 -11.96 -14.01
N ALA A 29 2.20 -11.88 -13.25
CA ALA A 29 2.12 -11.02 -12.06
C ALA A 29 3.16 -11.41 -11.01
N ASP A 30 3.28 -12.70 -10.68
CA ASP A 30 4.25 -13.20 -9.70
C ASP A 30 5.70 -12.90 -10.10
N ALA A 31 6.03 -13.05 -11.37
CA ALA A 31 7.37 -12.71 -11.88
C ALA A 31 7.62 -11.20 -11.78
N ALA A 32 6.62 -10.37 -12.10
CA ALA A 32 6.72 -8.93 -12.00
C ALA A 32 6.81 -8.47 -10.53
N LEU A 33 6.08 -9.10 -9.61
CA LEU A 33 6.15 -8.85 -8.16
C LEU A 33 7.57 -9.13 -7.63
N ARG A 34 8.14 -10.30 -7.93
CA ARG A 34 9.51 -10.62 -7.51
C ARG A 34 10.53 -9.58 -7.99
N ILE A 35 10.39 -9.11 -9.22
CA ILE A 35 11.27 -8.06 -9.77
C ILE A 35 11.07 -6.75 -9.01
N ALA A 36 9.82 -6.34 -8.77
CA ALA A 36 9.51 -5.09 -8.08
C ALA A 36 10.04 -5.08 -6.64
N ASP A 37 9.90 -6.19 -5.92
CA ASP A 37 10.30 -6.32 -4.53
C ASP A 37 11.83 -6.43 -4.36
N THR A 38 12.53 -6.98 -5.37
CA THR A 38 13.99 -7.19 -5.32
C THR A 38 14.76 -6.03 -5.93
N ASP A 39 14.39 -5.61 -7.14
CA ASP A 39 15.13 -4.67 -7.97
C ASP A 39 14.45 -3.28 -8.07
N GLY A 40 13.26 -3.12 -7.46
CA GLY A 40 12.44 -1.92 -7.51
C GLY A 40 11.48 -1.88 -8.69
N PHE A 41 10.45 -1.05 -8.57
CA PHE A 41 9.35 -0.97 -9.56
C PHE A 41 9.78 -0.53 -10.97
N ASP A 42 10.83 0.28 -11.06
CA ASP A 42 11.37 0.73 -12.35
C ASP A 42 12.01 -0.40 -13.15
N ALA A 43 12.48 -1.46 -12.48
CA ALA A 43 13.01 -2.67 -13.11
C ALA A 43 11.91 -3.53 -13.76
N VAL A 44 10.64 -3.32 -13.44
CA VAL A 44 9.49 -4.04 -14.01
C VAL A 44 9.30 -3.62 -15.47
N THR A 45 9.85 -4.41 -16.37
CA THR A 45 9.74 -4.21 -17.83
C THR A 45 9.36 -5.50 -18.53
N MET A 46 8.72 -5.41 -19.70
CA MET A 46 8.36 -6.58 -20.50
C MET A 46 9.57 -7.48 -20.75
N LYS A 47 10.74 -6.89 -21.00
CA LYS A 47 11.98 -7.64 -21.24
C LYS A 47 12.46 -8.39 -20.00
N ARG A 48 12.41 -7.74 -18.81
CA ARG A 48 12.86 -8.35 -17.56
C ARG A 48 11.93 -9.49 -17.14
N ILE A 49 10.60 -9.29 -17.23
CA ILE A 49 9.61 -10.32 -16.94
C ILE A 49 9.75 -11.51 -17.89
N ALA A 50 9.95 -11.26 -19.19
CA ALA A 50 10.16 -12.32 -20.16
C ALA A 50 11.42 -13.15 -19.82
N ALA A 51 12.51 -12.49 -19.44
CA ALA A 51 13.74 -13.16 -19.02
C ALA A 51 13.52 -14.02 -17.77
N GLU A 52 12.81 -13.49 -16.78
CA GLU A 52 12.47 -14.19 -15.54
C GLU A 52 11.65 -15.48 -15.79
N LEU A 53 10.74 -15.43 -16.76
CA LEU A 53 9.88 -16.56 -17.13
C LEU A 53 10.53 -17.51 -18.16
N GLY A 54 11.72 -17.18 -18.69
CA GLY A 54 12.31 -17.93 -19.82
C GLY A 54 11.46 -17.85 -21.10
N ALA A 55 10.80 -16.72 -21.32
CA ALA A 55 9.92 -16.43 -22.44
C ALA A 55 10.50 -15.36 -23.38
N SER A 56 9.90 -15.20 -24.56
CA SER A 56 10.11 -14.02 -25.39
C SER A 56 9.15 -12.89 -25.00
N THR A 57 9.53 -11.64 -25.25
CA THR A 57 8.63 -10.49 -25.04
C THR A 57 7.35 -10.60 -25.88
N MET A 58 7.45 -11.17 -27.08
CA MET A 58 6.27 -11.41 -27.93
C MET A 58 5.29 -12.39 -27.29
N THR A 59 5.81 -13.39 -26.55
CA THR A 59 4.97 -14.31 -25.79
C THR A 59 4.15 -13.58 -24.72
N LEU A 60 4.75 -12.62 -24.02
CA LEU A 60 4.03 -11.85 -22.99
C LEU A 60 2.92 -10.99 -23.57
N TYR A 61 3.14 -10.37 -24.75
CA TYR A 61 2.11 -9.57 -25.42
C TYR A 61 0.87 -10.37 -25.84
N TYR A 62 0.95 -11.68 -25.80
CA TYR A 62 -0.21 -12.55 -25.98
C TYR A 62 -1.15 -12.57 -24.76
N TYR A 63 -0.61 -12.29 -23.56
CA TYR A 63 -1.34 -12.31 -22.28
C TYR A 63 -1.72 -10.93 -21.78
N VAL A 64 -0.87 -9.92 -22.02
CA VAL A 64 -1.00 -8.54 -21.54
C VAL A 64 -0.68 -7.57 -22.67
N ARG A 65 -1.40 -6.47 -22.75
CA ARG A 65 -1.28 -5.50 -23.86
C ARG A 65 -0.14 -4.50 -23.65
N ASN A 66 0.12 -4.15 -22.38
CA ASN A 66 1.04 -3.07 -22.00
C ASN A 66 1.46 -3.19 -20.53
N LYS A 67 2.29 -2.25 -20.06
CA LYS A 67 2.76 -2.21 -18.66
C LYS A 67 1.60 -1.97 -17.68
N SER A 68 0.59 -1.17 -18.03
CA SER A 68 -0.55 -0.94 -17.13
C SER A 68 -1.34 -2.22 -16.83
N ASP A 69 -1.48 -3.14 -17.81
CA ASP A 69 -2.10 -4.44 -17.57
C ASP A 69 -1.28 -5.26 -16.54
N ILE A 70 0.05 -5.21 -16.63
CA ILE A 70 0.93 -5.89 -15.65
C ILE A 70 0.77 -5.25 -14.28
N VAL A 71 0.79 -3.93 -14.17
CA VAL A 71 0.61 -3.22 -12.90
C VAL A 71 -0.74 -3.56 -12.28
N ALA A 72 -1.81 -3.59 -13.08
CA ALA A 72 -3.13 -4.01 -12.61
C ALA A 72 -3.12 -5.44 -12.05
N LEU A 73 -2.49 -6.38 -12.74
CA LEU A 73 -2.35 -7.76 -12.28
C LEU A 73 -1.51 -7.85 -11.00
N MET A 74 -0.42 -7.10 -10.89
CA MET A 74 0.42 -7.04 -9.69
C MET A 74 -0.36 -6.48 -8.50
N GLN A 75 -1.07 -5.36 -8.70
CA GLN A 75 -1.91 -4.75 -7.66
C GLN A 75 -2.99 -5.72 -7.16
N ASP A 76 -3.69 -6.39 -8.07
CA ASP A 76 -4.72 -7.36 -7.67
C ASP A 76 -4.11 -8.59 -6.98
N ALA A 77 -2.90 -9.01 -7.37
CA ALA A 77 -2.24 -10.15 -6.75
C ALA A 77 -1.90 -9.89 -5.27
N ILE A 78 -1.35 -8.72 -4.93
CA ILE A 78 -1.07 -8.38 -3.53
C ILE A 78 -2.36 -8.21 -2.70
N LEU A 79 -3.49 -7.84 -3.34
CA LEU A 79 -4.77 -7.75 -2.66
C LEU A 79 -5.35 -9.13 -2.26
N ALA A 80 -4.82 -10.24 -2.79
CA ALA A 80 -5.14 -11.56 -2.27
C ALA A 80 -4.58 -11.75 -0.85
N ASP A 81 -3.41 -11.19 -0.57
CA ASP A 81 -2.74 -11.29 0.74
C ASP A 81 -3.33 -10.32 1.78
N VAL A 82 -4.11 -9.32 1.35
CA VAL A 82 -4.85 -8.41 2.24
C VAL A 82 -6.07 -9.08 2.87
N LEU A 83 -6.58 -10.16 2.27
CA LEU A 83 -7.76 -10.84 2.78
C LEU A 83 -7.50 -11.48 4.15
N VAL A 84 -8.33 -11.14 5.13
CA VAL A 84 -8.27 -11.73 6.47
C VAL A 84 -9.14 -12.98 6.54
N ARG A 85 -8.83 -13.87 7.48
CA ARG A 85 -9.63 -15.09 7.72
C ARG A 85 -10.99 -14.73 8.29
N GLU A 86 -12.00 -15.55 8.00
CA GLU A 86 -13.38 -15.33 8.43
C GLU A 86 -13.51 -15.16 9.95
N GLU A 87 -12.71 -15.90 10.73
CA GLU A 87 -12.73 -15.80 12.20
C GLU A 87 -12.40 -14.37 12.68
N CYS A 88 -11.56 -13.64 11.94
CA CYS A 88 -11.22 -12.24 12.27
C CYS A 88 -12.39 -11.28 12.06
N LEU A 89 -13.43 -11.69 11.33
CA LEU A 89 -14.61 -10.86 11.03
C LEU A 89 -15.74 -11.06 12.03
N LEU A 90 -15.63 -12.02 12.96
CA LEU A 90 -16.72 -12.41 13.88
C LEU A 90 -16.79 -11.52 15.14
N GLY A 91 -15.73 -10.74 15.47
CA GLY A 91 -15.62 -9.95 16.70
C GLY A 91 -16.41 -8.62 16.69
N GLY A 92 -17.19 -8.36 15.66
CA GLY A 92 -17.87 -7.08 15.46
C GLY A 92 -17.09 -6.14 14.53
N TRP A 93 -17.72 -5.04 14.14
CA TRP A 93 -17.19 -4.13 13.12
C TRP A 93 -15.79 -3.56 13.44
N ARG A 94 -15.56 -3.24 14.71
CA ARG A 94 -14.28 -2.65 15.16
C ARG A 94 -13.13 -3.66 15.03
N ASP A 95 -13.32 -4.86 15.53
CA ASP A 95 -12.30 -5.92 15.48
C ASP A 95 -12.04 -6.34 14.04
N ALA A 96 -13.09 -6.47 13.24
CA ALA A 96 -12.99 -6.80 11.83
C ALA A 96 -12.22 -5.74 11.03
N LEU A 97 -12.57 -4.46 11.17
CA LEU A 97 -11.86 -3.37 10.49
C LEU A 97 -10.42 -3.20 11.02
N THR A 98 -10.18 -3.46 12.31
CA THR A 98 -8.82 -3.47 12.86
C THR A 98 -7.96 -4.56 12.21
N ALA A 99 -8.52 -5.78 12.08
CA ALA A 99 -7.82 -6.89 11.43
C ALA A 99 -7.52 -6.60 9.95
N ILE A 100 -8.51 -6.07 9.21
CA ILE A 100 -8.34 -5.65 7.81
C ILE A 100 -7.28 -4.56 7.70
N ALA A 101 -7.34 -3.52 8.54
CA ALA A 101 -6.38 -2.41 8.53
C ALA A 101 -4.95 -2.86 8.77
N ARG A 102 -4.72 -3.76 9.74
CA ARG A 102 -3.40 -4.34 10.03
C ARG A 102 -2.87 -5.13 8.85
N GLN A 103 -3.68 -6.06 8.33
CA GLN A 103 -3.29 -6.90 7.20
C GLN A 103 -2.99 -6.05 5.95
N THR A 104 -3.83 -5.05 5.66
CA THR A 104 -3.60 -4.11 4.54
C THR A 104 -2.28 -3.37 4.72
N ARG A 105 -2.02 -2.83 5.91
CA ARG A 105 -0.76 -2.13 6.20
C ARG A 105 0.44 -3.05 6.00
N ASP A 106 0.39 -4.28 6.51
CA ASP A 106 1.49 -5.23 6.41
C ASP A 106 1.82 -5.56 4.95
N VAL A 107 0.81 -5.76 4.11
CA VAL A 107 0.98 -5.99 2.67
C VAL A 107 1.56 -4.75 1.97
N LEU A 108 1.07 -3.54 2.27
CA LEU A 108 1.60 -2.31 1.69
C LEU A 108 3.06 -2.06 2.12
N MET A 109 3.42 -2.40 3.35
CA MET A 109 4.80 -2.33 3.84
C MET A 109 5.72 -3.36 3.17
N ALA A 110 5.20 -4.55 2.87
CA ALA A 110 5.94 -5.60 2.14
C ALA A 110 6.16 -5.24 0.66
N HIS A 111 5.23 -4.47 0.07
CA HIS A 111 5.24 -4.08 -1.34
C HIS A 111 5.21 -2.56 -1.52
N PRO A 112 6.28 -1.82 -1.11
CA PRO A 112 6.26 -0.35 -1.06
C PRO A 112 5.97 0.33 -2.41
N TRP A 113 6.30 -0.32 -3.51
CA TRP A 113 6.03 0.16 -4.87
C TRP A 113 4.53 0.34 -5.14
N SER A 114 3.67 -0.43 -4.45
CA SER A 114 2.21 -0.37 -4.62
C SER A 114 1.65 1.00 -4.21
N LEU A 115 2.23 1.64 -3.20
CA LEU A 115 1.82 2.95 -2.71
C LEU A 115 2.00 4.08 -3.75
N THR A 116 2.94 3.94 -4.67
CA THR A 116 3.23 4.93 -5.72
C THR A 116 2.51 4.66 -7.04
N SER A 117 1.92 3.46 -7.21
CA SER A 117 1.26 3.03 -8.44
C SER A 117 -0.27 2.93 -8.33
N LEU A 118 -0.87 3.49 -7.28
CA LEU A 118 -2.32 3.44 -7.01
C LEU A 118 -3.16 4.07 -8.14
N ASN A 119 -2.63 5.07 -8.85
CA ASN A 119 -3.34 5.73 -9.95
C ASN A 119 -3.59 4.83 -11.16
N ASP A 120 -2.82 3.75 -11.31
CA ASP A 120 -2.97 2.77 -12.39
C ASP A 120 -3.79 1.54 -11.95
N ALA A 121 -4.27 1.53 -10.70
CA ALA A 121 -5.00 0.41 -10.13
C ALA A 121 -6.36 0.24 -10.83
N GLN A 122 -6.56 -0.92 -11.43
CA GLN A 122 -7.87 -1.36 -11.91
C GLN A 122 -8.46 -2.31 -10.88
N PHE A 123 -9.76 -2.20 -10.64
CA PHE A 123 -10.47 -3.07 -9.70
C PHE A 123 -10.51 -4.50 -10.24
N GLY A 124 -9.66 -5.37 -9.70
CA GLY A 124 -9.59 -6.79 -10.04
C GLY A 124 -10.43 -7.67 -9.10
N PRO A 125 -10.42 -9.00 -9.31
CA PRO A 125 -11.19 -9.94 -8.51
C PRO A 125 -10.83 -9.92 -7.01
N ASN A 126 -9.55 -9.77 -6.66
CA ASN A 126 -9.12 -9.72 -5.27
C ASN A 126 -9.44 -8.37 -4.63
N GLY A 127 -9.32 -7.28 -5.39
CA GLY A 127 -9.79 -5.97 -4.96
C GLY A 127 -11.27 -5.96 -4.64
N MET A 128 -12.10 -6.63 -5.46
CA MET A 128 -13.52 -6.80 -5.18
C MET A 128 -13.78 -7.63 -3.92
N ARG A 129 -13.02 -8.70 -3.68
CA ARG A 129 -13.13 -9.51 -2.45
C ARG A 129 -12.74 -8.73 -1.21
N HIS A 130 -11.66 -7.97 -1.27
CA HIS A 130 -11.22 -7.10 -0.18
C HIS A 130 -12.29 -6.07 0.18
N PHE A 131 -12.87 -5.43 -0.84
CA PHE A 131 -13.95 -4.47 -0.63
C PHE A 131 -15.21 -5.11 -0.07
N GLU A 132 -15.59 -6.30 -0.55
CA GLU A 132 -16.70 -7.09 0.00
C GLU A 132 -16.47 -7.44 1.48
N GLN A 133 -15.26 -7.84 1.85
CA GLN A 133 -14.89 -8.08 3.25
C GLN A 133 -15.05 -6.84 4.13
N SER A 134 -14.61 -5.68 3.63
CA SER A 134 -14.75 -4.40 4.32
C SER A 134 -16.22 -4.00 4.50
N LEU A 135 -17.05 -4.22 3.47
CA LEU A 135 -18.50 -3.99 3.55
C LEU A 135 -19.19 -4.96 4.53
N ALA A 136 -18.78 -6.23 4.53
CA ALA A 136 -19.30 -7.23 5.46
C ALA A 136 -18.97 -6.86 6.91
N ALA A 137 -17.75 -6.37 7.17
CA ALA A 137 -17.34 -5.93 8.51
C ALA A 137 -18.25 -4.83 9.09
N VAL A 138 -18.78 -3.93 8.24
CA VAL A 138 -19.65 -2.82 8.68
C VAL A 138 -21.14 -3.07 8.48
N ALA A 139 -21.53 -4.25 7.96
CA ALA A 139 -22.94 -4.55 7.65
C ALA A 139 -23.85 -4.46 8.89
N GLY A 140 -23.38 -4.93 10.05
CA GLY A 140 -24.11 -4.98 11.31
C GLY A 140 -24.19 -3.64 12.06
N THR A 141 -23.55 -2.57 11.59
CA THR A 141 -23.49 -1.27 12.28
C THR A 141 -24.80 -0.48 12.29
N GLY A 142 -25.77 -0.85 11.47
CA GLY A 142 -27.00 -0.05 11.27
C GLY A 142 -26.81 1.22 10.42
N LEU A 143 -25.60 1.52 9.98
CA LEU A 143 -25.30 2.68 9.12
C LEU A 143 -25.95 2.54 7.74
N GLY A 144 -26.40 3.68 7.20
CA GLY A 144 -26.80 3.78 5.80
C GLY A 144 -25.61 3.62 4.86
N VAL A 145 -25.89 3.31 3.57
CA VAL A 145 -24.84 3.05 2.56
C VAL A 145 -23.77 4.14 2.50
N PRO A 146 -24.09 5.46 2.41
CA PRO A 146 -23.05 6.49 2.34
C PRO A 146 -22.11 6.47 3.55
N SER A 147 -22.64 6.30 4.76
CA SER A 147 -21.83 6.28 5.98
C SER A 147 -20.96 5.04 6.11
N ARG A 148 -21.36 3.88 5.54
CA ARG A 148 -20.49 2.71 5.47
C ARG A 148 -19.28 2.96 4.59
N PHE A 149 -19.49 3.57 3.41
CA PHE A 149 -18.40 3.97 2.53
C PHE A 149 -17.47 5.00 3.18
N GLU A 150 -18.03 6.00 3.86
CA GLU A 150 -17.27 7.01 4.60
C GLU A 150 -16.39 6.38 5.69
N LEU A 151 -16.94 5.43 6.45
CA LEU A 151 -16.21 4.68 7.49
C LEU A 151 -15.04 3.87 6.90
N ILE A 152 -15.29 3.11 5.84
CA ILE A 152 -14.26 2.30 5.17
C ILE A 152 -13.19 3.22 4.58
N ALA A 153 -13.57 4.25 3.84
CA ALA A 153 -12.64 5.18 3.21
C ALA A 153 -11.73 5.88 4.22
N ALA A 154 -12.28 6.32 5.37
CA ALA A 154 -11.47 6.96 6.41
C ALA A 154 -10.38 6.03 6.97
N ILE A 155 -10.65 4.73 7.06
CA ILE A 155 -9.69 3.73 7.52
C ILE A 155 -8.66 3.45 6.42
N ASP A 156 -9.09 3.28 5.17
CA ASP A 156 -8.21 3.03 4.03
C ASP A 156 -7.23 4.20 3.81
N ASP A 157 -7.71 5.44 3.92
CA ASP A 157 -6.88 6.65 3.84
C ASP A 157 -5.85 6.68 4.97
N TYR A 158 -6.26 6.34 6.20
CA TYR A 158 -5.36 6.27 7.35
C TYR A 158 -4.27 5.19 7.14
N VAL A 159 -4.67 3.99 6.74
CA VAL A 159 -3.76 2.86 6.51
C VAL A 159 -2.74 3.19 5.42
N SER A 160 -3.21 3.68 4.28
CA SER A 160 -2.36 4.03 3.13
C SER A 160 -1.39 5.16 3.47
N GLY A 161 -1.86 6.23 4.11
CA GLY A 161 -1.03 7.35 4.54
C GLY A 161 0.00 6.94 5.58
N ASN A 162 -0.37 6.08 6.56
CA ASN A 162 0.56 5.56 7.56
C ASN A 162 1.62 4.64 6.93
N ALA A 163 1.22 3.72 6.04
CA ALA A 163 2.16 2.82 5.37
C ALA A 163 3.17 3.62 4.53
N LEU A 164 2.72 4.62 3.77
CA LEU A 164 3.60 5.50 3.01
C LEU A 164 4.60 6.23 3.92
N HIS A 165 4.11 6.85 5.00
CA HIS A 165 4.97 7.52 5.98
C HIS A 165 6.00 6.57 6.60
N ALA A 166 5.59 5.35 6.94
CA ALA A 166 6.47 4.35 7.55
C ALA A 166 7.57 3.92 6.55
N VAL A 167 7.22 3.61 5.30
CA VAL A 167 8.17 3.26 4.24
C VAL A 167 9.18 4.37 4.01
N GLU A 168 8.74 5.63 3.90
CA GLU A 168 9.62 6.77 3.72
C GLU A 168 10.54 6.99 4.92
N SER A 169 10.03 6.80 6.15
CA SER A 169 10.80 6.96 7.37
C SER A 169 11.90 5.91 7.49
N LEU A 170 11.59 4.64 7.20
CA LEU A 170 12.56 3.55 7.18
C LEU A 170 13.60 3.72 6.06
N THR A 171 13.18 4.21 4.89
CA THR A 171 14.08 4.51 3.78
C THR A 171 15.05 5.62 4.13
N ARG A 172 14.56 6.71 4.76
CA ARG A 172 15.42 7.81 5.25
C ARG A 172 16.39 7.34 6.33
N ALA A 173 15.96 6.48 7.24
CA ALA A 173 16.83 5.92 8.27
C ALA A 173 17.97 5.11 7.65
N ARG A 174 17.68 4.23 6.69
CA ARG A 174 18.70 3.46 5.96
C ARG A 174 19.67 4.36 5.18
N ALA A 175 19.16 5.41 4.53
CA ALA A 175 19.98 6.38 3.81
C ALA A 175 20.89 7.17 4.77
N ALA A 176 20.39 7.51 5.97
CA ALA A 176 21.16 8.18 7.01
C ALA A 176 22.32 7.30 7.53
N ASP A 177 22.08 6.01 7.71
CA ASP A 177 23.12 5.04 8.10
C ASP A 177 24.19 4.88 7.00
N ALA A 178 23.78 4.99 5.72
CA ALA A 178 24.68 4.85 4.57
C ALA A 178 25.55 6.10 4.32
N ASP A 179 25.06 7.31 4.68
CA ASP A 179 25.79 8.58 4.48
C ASP A 179 25.71 9.51 5.71
N PRO A 180 26.53 9.25 6.75
CA PRO A 180 26.60 10.09 7.94
C PRO A 180 27.02 11.54 7.67
N ALA A 181 27.77 11.79 6.59
CA ALA A 181 28.19 13.15 6.23
C ALA A 181 27.02 14.01 5.73
N MET A 182 26.12 13.40 4.94
CA MET A 182 24.88 14.04 4.53
C MET A 182 24.01 14.38 5.76
N VAL A 183 23.89 13.46 6.71
CA VAL A 183 23.14 13.69 7.96
C VAL A 183 23.73 14.85 8.74
N ALA A 184 25.07 14.87 8.93
CA ALA A 184 25.75 15.94 9.64
C ALA A 184 25.52 17.32 9.00
N ALA A 185 25.56 17.38 7.66
CA ALA A 185 25.27 18.61 6.91
C ALA A 185 23.82 19.08 7.10
N ALA A 186 22.85 18.14 7.03
CA ALA A 186 21.43 18.46 7.25
C ALA A 186 21.17 18.94 8.69
N VAL A 187 21.78 18.31 9.68
CA VAL A 187 21.69 18.73 11.08
C VAL A 187 22.31 20.12 11.29
N ALA A 188 23.49 20.37 10.73
CA ALA A 188 24.14 21.68 10.81
C ALA A 188 23.27 22.79 10.19
N PHE A 189 22.67 22.53 9.03
CA PHE A 189 21.73 23.47 8.42
C PHE A 189 20.51 23.72 9.33
N GLY A 190 19.89 22.64 9.88
CA GLY A 190 18.75 22.76 10.79
C GLY A 190 19.08 23.60 12.03
N VAL A 191 20.23 23.35 12.67
CA VAL A 191 20.69 24.12 13.83
C VAL A 191 20.88 25.60 13.47
N ALA A 192 21.51 25.91 12.32
CA ALA A 192 21.66 27.28 11.86
C ALA A 192 20.32 27.99 11.65
N GLN A 193 19.31 27.28 11.09
CA GLN A 193 17.96 27.84 10.95
C GLN A 193 17.29 28.12 12.31
N LEU A 194 17.41 27.21 13.28
CA LEU A 194 16.85 27.44 14.61
C LEU A 194 17.46 28.66 15.31
N GLN A 195 18.71 29.00 15.02
CA GLN A 195 19.41 30.16 15.59
C GLN A 195 18.91 31.49 15.03
N THR A 196 18.18 31.53 13.90
CA THR A 196 17.60 32.77 13.36
C THR A 196 16.52 33.38 14.24
N GLY A 197 15.89 32.55 15.09
CA GLY A 197 14.74 32.94 15.91
C GLY A 197 13.39 32.86 15.20
N ASP A 198 13.36 32.52 13.91
CA ASP A 198 12.12 32.42 13.11
C ASP A 198 11.27 31.18 13.45
N PHE A 199 11.83 30.22 14.19
CA PHE A 199 11.23 28.92 14.46
C PHE A 199 11.09 28.62 15.96
N PRO A 200 10.36 29.43 16.76
CA PRO A 200 10.31 29.29 18.22
C PRO A 200 9.74 27.93 18.69
N GLN A 201 8.71 27.39 18.00
CA GLN A 201 8.13 26.09 18.34
C GLN A 201 9.06 24.93 18.07
N LEU A 202 9.75 24.95 16.92
CA LEU A 202 10.77 23.95 16.60
C LEU A 202 11.94 24.01 17.58
N SER A 203 12.39 25.20 17.96
CA SER A 203 13.45 25.38 18.95
C SER A 203 13.08 24.79 20.32
N ALA A 204 11.85 25.01 20.77
CA ALA A 204 11.36 24.42 22.02
C ALA A 204 11.32 22.88 21.97
N ILE A 205 10.76 22.30 20.91
CA ILE A 205 10.71 20.84 20.71
C ILE A 205 12.14 20.26 20.62
N TYR A 206 13.06 20.95 19.93
CA TYR A 206 14.44 20.47 19.79
C TYR A 206 15.17 20.44 21.13
N ALA A 207 14.93 21.45 21.99
CA ALA A 207 15.48 21.49 23.33
C ALA A 207 14.94 20.37 24.23
N GLU A 208 13.67 20.03 24.10
CA GLU A 208 13.05 18.89 24.80
C GLU A 208 13.52 17.54 24.22
N SER A 209 13.63 17.42 22.89
CA SER A 209 14.00 16.18 22.20
C SER A 209 15.48 15.81 22.37
N ALA A 210 16.35 16.76 22.69
CA ALA A 210 17.76 16.48 23.03
C ALA A 210 17.89 15.54 24.24
N GLN A 211 16.80 15.34 24.99
CA GLN A 211 16.72 14.40 26.12
C GLN A 211 15.91 13.14 25.80
N ALA A 212 15.35 12.99 24.62
CA ALA A 212 14.33 11.98 24.39
C ALA A 212 14.48 11.25 23.06
N GLY A 213 14.35 10.00 23.14
CA GLY A 213 13.73 9.16 22.16
C GLY A 213 14.68 8.24 21.40
N PRO A 214 14.33 6.96 21.39
CA PRO A 214 15.00 5.99 20.54
C PRO A 214 14.83 6.38 19.06
N PRO A 215 15.75 5.92 18.21
CA PRO A 215 15.62 6.12 16.76
C PRO A 215 14.27 5.58 16.28
N MET A 216 13.72 6.16 15.21
CA MET A 216 12.49 5.72 14.58
C MET A 216 12.68 4.29 14.07
N THR A 217 12.16 3.32 14.81
CA THR A 217 12.22 1.90 14.49
C THR A 217 10.90 1.43 13.89
N GLU A 218 10.93 0.30 13.21
CA GLU A 218 9.71 -0.32 12.69
C GLU A 218 8.70 -0.61 13.81
N ALA A 219 9.17 -1.06 14.98
CA ALA A 219 8.33 -1.27 16.15
C ALA A 219 7.66 0.02 16.61
N ALA A 220 8.39 1.15 16.69
CA ALA A 220 7.83 2.45 17.06
C ALA A 220 6.78 2.94 16.07
N LEU A 221 7.01 2.72 14.75
CA LEU A 221 6.05 3.05 13.70
C LEU A 221 4.79 2.18 13.79
N THR A 222 4.94 0.90 14.16
CA THR A 222 3.80 -0.01 14.36
C THR A 222 2.99 0.40 15.60
N GLU A 223 3.63 0.73 16.71
CA GLU A 223 2.92 1.25 17.88
C GLU A 223 2.20 2.57 17.60
N GLN A 224 2.81 3.46 16.80
CA GLN A 224 2.18 4.70 16.38
C GLN A 224 0.93 4.42 15.54
N PHE A 225 1.02 3.48 14.59
CA PHE A 225 -0.12 3.03 13.80
C PHE A 225 -1.26 2.52 14.67
N GLU A 226 -0.98 1.63 15.63
CA GLU A 226 -1.99 1.05 16.51
C GLU A 226 -2.71 2.12 17.33
N ARG A 227 -1.96 3.06 17.92
CA ARG A 227 -2.55 4.18 18.68
C ARG A 227 -3.43 5.08 17.81
N GLY A 228 -2.97 5.39 16.60
CA GLY A 228 -3.71 6.24 15.67
C GLY A 228 -4.96 5.56 15.14
N LEU A 229 -4.87 4.26 14.80
CA LEU A 229 -6.03 3.47 14.36
C LEU A 229 -7.09 3.40 15.46
N ALA A 230 -6.70 3.11 16.71
CA ALA A 230 -7.62 3.07 17.83
C ALA A 230 -8.33 4.44 18.02
N ALA A 231 -7.58 5.54 18.02
CA ALA A 231 -8.14 6.89 18.14
C ALA A 231 -9.08 7.25 16.98
N LEU A 232 -8.76 6.85 15.76
CA LEU A 232 -9.62 7.04 14.58
C LEU A 232 -10.93 6.27 14.74
N LEU A 233 -10.85 4.99 15.10
CA LEU A 233 -12.02 4.14 15.30
C LEU A 233 -12.92 4.67 16.45
N ASP A 234 -12.33 5.15 17.54
CA ASP A 234 -13.08 5.78 18.66
C ASP A 234 -13.80 7.05 18.19
N GLY A 235 -13.12 7.90 17.45
CA GLY A 235 -13.70 9.12 16.90
C GLY A 235 -14.85 8.84 15.91
N LEU A 236 -14.67 7.88 15.01
CA LEU A 236 -15.69 7.46 14.05
C LEU A 236 -16.89 6.82 14.76
N ALA A 237 -16.66 5.93 15.76
CA ALA A 237 -17.71 5.32 16.54
C ALA A 237 -18.59 6.40 17.24
N ALA A 238 -17.96 7.34 17.91
CA ALA A 238 -18.65 8.42 18.59
C ALA A 238 -19.45 9.32 17.62
N ARG A 239 -18.84 9.71 16.49
CA ARG A 239 -19.47 10.57 15.49
C ARG A 239 -20.63 9.90 14.78
N MET A 240 -20.49 8.62 14.42
CA MET A 240 -21.50 7.85 13.71
C MET A 240 -22.51 7.16 14.63
N LYS A 241 -22.30 7.23 15.95
CA LYS A 241 -23.16 6.64 17.01
C LYS A 241 -23.30 5.12 16.81
N ILE A 242 -22.21 4.44 16.55
CA ILE A 242 -22.13 2.98 16.45
C ILE A 242 -21.36 2.41 17.65
N SER A 243 -21.81 1.27 18.15
CA SER A 243 -21.24 0.57 19.32
C SER A 243 -20.55 -0.72 18.90
#